data_e4cd0d6b556596edcd0156ebd6d101d6
#
_entry.id   e4cd0d6b556596edcd0156ebd6d101d6
#
_cell.length_a   1.000
_cell.length_b   1.000
_cell.length_c   1.000
_cell.angle_alpha   90.00
_cell.angle_beta   90.00
_cell.angle_gamma   90.00
#
_symmetry.space_group_name_H-M   'P 1'
#
loop_
_entity.id
_entity.type
_entity.pdbx_description
1 polymer ?
#
loop_
_entity_poly.entity_id
_entity_poly.type
_entity_poly.pdbx_seq_one_letter_code
_entity_poly.pdbx_strand_id
1 'polypeptide(L)'
;HERPVLANPGDLLIFGMRTWHRASAITADAGVRLSHHLVYRAAAHGFQGYHQWSQMGENELLQGFIAQATPQQRELLGFPRVEDPYWNPETLAGVKLRYPGIDLSGYGR
;
A
#
# COMPACT_ATOMS: atom_id res chain seq x y z
N HIS A 1 26.28 -18.57 1.10
CA HIS A 1 27.22 -17.50 1.51
C HIS A 1 26.45 -16.20 1.60
N GLU A 2 26.42 -15.62 2.80
CA GLU A 2 25.88 -14.29 3.01
C GLU A 2 26.84 -13.23 2.45
N ARG A 3 26.28 -12.20 1.82
CA ARG A 3 27.04 -11.05 1.33
C ARG A 3 26.43 -9.78 1.89
N PRO A 4 27.19 -8.90 2.52
CA PRO A 4 26.69 -7.61 2.93
C PRO A 4 26.42 -6.72 1.70
N VAL A 5 25.30 -6.01 1.72
CA VAL A 5 25.00 -4.94 0.78
C VAL A 5 25.22 -3.63 1.50
N LEU A 6 26.27 -2.93 1.10
CA LEU A 6 26.57 -1.59 1.64
C LEU A 6 25.87 -0.56 0.75
N ALA A 7 25.12 0.34 1.34
CA ALA A 7 24.35 1.34 0.64
C ALA A 7 24.57 2.72 1.25
N ASN A 8 24.65 3.74 0.39
CA ASN A 8 24.69 5.14 0.76
C ASN A 8 23.30 5.76 0.74
N PRO A 9 23.10 6.92 1.37
CA PRO A 9 21.86 7.67 1.21
C PRO A 9 21.54 7.94 -0.28
N GLY A 10 20.35 7.55 -0.71
CA GLY A 10 19.91 7.66 -2.09
C GLY A 10 20.11 6.39 -2.95
N ASP A 11 20.80 5.38 -2.44
CA ASP A 11 20.93 4.10 -3.15
C ASP A 11 19.59 3.35 -3.19
N LEU A 12 19.35 2.66 -4.31
CA LEU A 12 18.20 1.80 -4.52
C LEU A 12 18.65 0.33 -4.58
N LEU A 13 18.08 -0.49 -3.71
CA LEU A 13 18.28 -1.93 -3.71
C LEU A 13 17.03 -2.63 -4.24
N ILE A 14 17.16 -3.37 -5.34
CA ILE A 14 16.06 -4.16 -5.91
C ILE A 14 16.36 -5.64 -5.72
N PHE A 15 15.41 -6.38 -5.16
CA PHE A 15 15.53 -7.82 -4.99
C PHE A 15 14.17 -8.52 -5.14
N GLY A 16 14.20 -9.78 -5.52
CA GLY A 16 12.98 -10.58 -5.68
C GLY A 16 12.44 -11.10 -4.35
N MET A 17 11.16 -11.39 -4.31
CA MET A 17 10.45 -11.95 -3.14
C MET A 17 11.07 -13.24 -2.58
N ARG A 18 11.82 -13.98 -3.41
CA ARG A 18 12.48 -15.24 -3.00
C ARG A 18 13.92 -15.06 -2.57
N THR A 19 14.41 -13.82 -2.50
CA THR A 19 15.77 -13.52 -2.03
C THR A 19 15.81 -13.62 -0.51
N TRP A 20 16.58 -14.55 0.01
CA TRP A 20 16.85 -14.64 1.43
C TRP A 20 17.67 -13.42 1.85
N HIS A 21 17.14 -12.66 2.78
CA HIS A 21 17.78 -11.45 3.25
C HIS A 21 17.47 -11.20 4.71
N ARG A 22 18.36 -10.48 5.37
CA ARG A 22 18.13 -9.97 6.73
C ARG A 22 18.76 -8.59 6.90
N ALA A 23 18.27 -7.86 7.86
CA ALA A 23 18.95 -6.66 8.33
C ALA A 23 20.13 -7.05 9.22
N SER A 24 21.24 -6.33 9.10
CA SER A 24 22.36 -6.40 10.05
C SER A 24 22.10 -5.48 11.22
N ALA A 25 22.63 -5.84 12.40
CA ALA A 25 22.61 -4.95 13.55
C ALA A 25 23.39 -3.66 13.25
N ILE A 26 22.96 -2.56 13.86
CA ILE A 26 23.71 -1.31 13.86
C ILE A 26 24.85 -1.51 14.85
N THR A 27 26.09 -1.34 14.40
CA THR A 27 27.29 -1.50 15.21
C THR A 27 27.93 -0.15 15.59
N ALA A 28 27.43 0.94 15.05
CA ALA A 28 27.87 2.29 15.42
C ALA A 28 27.26 2.70 16.77
N ASP A 29 27.99 3.44 17.56
CA ASP A 29 27.54 3.94 18.87
C ASP A 29 26.37 4.92 18.76
N ALA A 30 26.27 5.63 17.64
CA ALA A 30 25.17 6.53 17.33
C ALA A 30 24.89 6.58 15.81
N GLY A 31 23.64 6.83 15.44
CA GLY A 31 23.23 6.97 14.05
C GLY A 31 21.78 6.58 13.81
N VAL A 32 21.30 6.89 12.63
CA VAL A 32 19.95 6.54 12.16
C VAL A 32 20.08 5.88 10.79
N ARG A 33 19.41 4.75 10.62
CA ARG A 33 19.22 4.12 9.33
C ARG A 33 17.75 4.21 8.93
N LEU A 34 17.48 4.93 7.87
CA LEU A 34 16.15 5.03 7.27
C LEU A 34 16.13 4.20 5.99
N SER A 35 15.11 3.37 5.84
CA SER A 35 14.85 2.64 4.61
C SER A 35 13.38 2.73 4.24
N HIS A 36 13.10 2.94 2.96
CA HIS A 36 11.75 2.91 2.42
C HIS A 36 11.57 1.62 1.62
N HIS A 37 10.64 0.77 2.07
CA HIS A 37 10.35 -0.50 1.41
C HIS A 37 9.17 -0.32 0.47
N LEU A 38 9.40 -0.56 -0.82
CA LEU A 38 8.37 -0.54 -1.85
C LEU A 38 8.23 -1.93 -2.46
N VAL A 39 7.01 -2.40 -2.59
CA VAL A 39 6.71 -3.70 -3.21
C VAL A 39 5.96 -3.47 -4.50
N TYR A 40 6.52 -3.98 -5.61
CA TYR A 40 5.90 -3.95 -6.91
C TYR A 40 5.40 -5.33 -7.30
N ARG A 41 4.27 -5.38 -7.97
CA ARG A 41 3.68 -6.60 -8.51
C ARG A 41 3.07 -6.32 -9.87
N ALA A 42 2.85 -7.36 -10.66
CA ALA A 42 2.10 -7.23 -11.90
C ALA A 42 0.64 -6.84 -11.60
N ALA A 43 0.08 -5.92 -12.36
CA ALA A 43 -1.28 -5.42 -12.15
C ALA A 43 -2.37 -6.51 -12.24
N ALA A 44 -2.08 -7.61 -12.99
CA ALA A 44 -2.99 -8.75 -13.10
C ALA A 44 -3.12 -9.59 -11.81
N HIS A 45 -2.22 -9.41 -10.85
CA HIS A 45 -2.29 -10.11 -9.57
C HIS A 45 -3.18 -9.35 -8.59
N GLY A 46 -4.11 -10.05 -7.94
CA GLY A 46 -4.97 -9.48 -6.92
C GLY A 46 -4.21 -8.83 -5.77
N PHE A 47 -4.80 -7.82 -5.18
CA PHE A 47 -4.24 -7.15 -4.00
C PHE A 47 -4.22 -8.11 -2.80
N GLN A 48 -3.09 -8.20 -2.12
CA GLN A 48 -2.89 -9.08 -0.95
C GLN A 48 -2.49 -8.27 0.29
N GLY A 49 -3.12 -7.14 0.48
CA GLY A 49 -2.78 -6.19 1.54
C GLY A 49 -3.41 -6.47 2.91
N TYR A 50 -3.59 -7.72 3.31
CA TYR A 50 -4.22 -8.06 4.59
C TYR A 50 -3.64 -7.31 5.78
N HIS A 51 -2.33 -7.21 5.87
CA HIS A 51 -1.67 -6.52 6.97
C HIS A 51 -1.95 -5.02 6.98
N GLN A 52 -2.00 -4.39 5.81
CA GLN A 52 -2.31 -2.97 5.72
C GLN A 52 -3.74 -2.69 6.20
N TRP A 53 -4.69 -3.49 5.77
CA TRP A 53 -6.08 -3.29 6.15
C TRP A 53 -6.37 -3.65 7.60
N SER A 54 -5.80 -4.74 8.12
CA SER A 54 -6.01 -5.16 9.51
C SER A 54 -5.30 -4.27 10.54
N GLN A 55 -4.15 -3.70 10.18
CA GLN A 55 -3.34 -2.91 11.10
C GLN A 55 -3.46 -1.40 10.88
N MET A 56 -3.72 -0.97 9.65
CA MET A 56 -3.72 0.43 9.26
C MET A 56 -5.09 0.95 8.81
N GLY A 57 -6.12 0.10 8.75
CA GLY A 57 -7.44 0.46 8.23
C GLY A 57 -8.14 1.58 9.02
N GLU A 58 -7.75 1.82 10.26
CA GLU A 58 -8.25 2.90 11.10
C GLU A 58 -7.30 4.11 11.17
N ASN A 59 -6.15 4.04 10.49
CA ASN A 59 -5.20 5.13 10.48
C ASN A 59 -5.76 6.32 9.67
N GLU A 60 -5.85 7.48 10.31
CA GLU A 60 -6.42 8.69 9.72
C GLU A 60 -5.70 9.15 8.45
N LEU A 61 -4.37 8.99 8.37
CA LEU A 61 -3.60 9.34 7.18
C LEU A 61 -3.95 8.44 6.01
N LEU A 62 -4.12 7.13 6.25
CA LEU A 62 -4.54 6.19 5.21
C LEU A 62 -5.98 6.47 4.75
N GLN A 63 -6.89 6.74 5.68
CA GLN A 63 -8.27 7.09 5.35
C GLN A 63 -8.34 8.39 4.55
N GLY A 64 -7.59 9.41 4.96
CA GLY A 64 -7.49 10.69 4.25
C GLY A 64 -6.90 10.51 2.84
N PHE A 65 -5.88 9.67 2.69
CA PHE A 65 -5.32 9.33 1.38
C PHE A 65 -6.37 8.64 0.49
N ILE A 66 -7.08 7.64 1.00
CA ILE A 66 -8.13 6.91 0.26
C ILE A 66 -9.24 7.86 -0.20
N ALA A 67 -9.67 8.78 0.67
CA ALA A 67 -10.70 9.75 0.35
C ALA A 67 -10.31 10.65 -0.84
N GLN A 68 -9.04 11.04 -0.92
CA GLN A 68 -8.51 11.95 -1.96
C GLN A 68 -7.94 11.21 -3.18
N ALA A 69 -7.71 9.91 -3.09
CA ALA A 69 -7.10 9.12 -4.15
C ALA A 69 -7.99 9.04 -5.40
N THR A 70 -7.37 8.99 -6.57
CA THR A 70 -8.09 8.70 -7.82
C THR A 70 -8.61 7.27 -7.84
N PRO A 71 -9.61 6.93 -8.69
CA PRO A 71 -10.06 5.54 -8.86
C PRO A 71 -8.91 4.57 -9.14
N GLN A 72 -7.96 4.93 -10.01
CA GLN A 72 -6.80 4.09 -10.33
C GLN A 72 -5.88 3.87 -9.12
N GLN A 73 -5.68 4.89 -8.31
CA GLN A 73 -4.90 4.75 -7.06
C GLN A 73 -5.62 3.84 -6.06
N ARG A 74 -6.95 3.95 -5.96
CA ARG A 74 -7.75 3.06 -5.11
C ARG A 74 -7.69 1.61 -5.57
N GLU A 75 -7.68 1.34 -6.88
CA GLU A 75 -7.47 -0.02 -7.41
C GLU A 75 -6.15 -0.64 -6.93
N LEU A 76 -5.08 0.16 -6.82
CA LEU A 76 -3.81 -0.31 -6.26
C LEU A 76 -3.91 -0.74 -4.80
N LEU A 77 -4.91 -0.23 -4.08
CA LEU A 77 -5.22 -0.59 -2.70
C LEU A 77 -6.30 -1.68 -2.58
N GLY A 78 -6.75 -2.24 -3.69
CA GLY A 78 -7.70 -3.33 -3.71
C GLY A 78 -9.17 -2.92 -3.84
N PHE A 79 -9.45 -1.64 -4.09
CA PHE A 79 -10.81 -1.24 -4.45
C PHE A 79 -11.20 -1.83 -5.81
N PRO A 80 -12.43 -2.31 -5.97
CA PRO A 80 -12.94 -2.71 -7.26
C PRO A 80 -12.91 -1.57 -8.28
N ARG A 81 -12.80 -1.91 -9.57
CA ARG A 81 -12.88 -0.92 -10.66
C ARG A 81 -14.22 -0.23 -10.67
N VAL A 82 -14.28 0.96 -11.28
CA VAL A 82 -15.51 1.78 -11.29
C VAL A 82 -16.72 1.07 -11.91
N GLU A 83 -16.49 0.17 -12.88
CA GLU A 83 -17.55 -0.60 -13.57
C GLU A 83 -17.86 -1.95 -12.88
N ASP A 84 -17.21 -2.25 -11.75
CA ASP A 84 -17.38 -3.54 -11.06
C ASP A 84 -18.81 -3.65 -10.49
N PRO A 85 -19.47 -4.81 -10.63
CA PRO A 85 -20.80 -5.04 -10.05
C PRO A 85 -20.86 -4.94 -8.52
N TYR A 86 -19.72 -4.92 -7.85
CA TYR A 86 -19.62 -4.62 -6.43
C TYR A 86 -20.31 -3.29 -6.09
N TRP A 87 -20.23 -2.31 -6.98
CA TRP A 87 -20.74 -0.96 -6.74
C TRP A 87 -22.25 -0.89 -6.93
N ASN A 88 -22.96 -0.96 -5.85
CA ASN A 88 -24.40 -0.82 -5.75
C ASN A 88 -24.76 0.18 -4.64
N PRO A 89 -26.02 0.60 -4.46
CA PRO A 89 -26.39 1.60 -3.47
C PRO A 89 -25.93 1.28 -2.04
N GLU A 90 -25.96 0.01 -1.66
CA GLU A 90 -25.56 -0.45 -0.31
C GLU A 90 -24.05 -0.32 -0.12
N THR A 91 -23.25 -0.86 -1.05
CA THR A 91 -21.78 -0.80 -0.95
C THR A 91 -21.27 0.63 -1.08
N LEU A 92 -21.86 1.46 -1.94
CA LEU A 92 -21.53 2.87 -2.04
C LEU A 92 -21.80 3.61 -0.73
N ALA A 93 -22.95 3.34 -0.07
CA ALA A 93 -23.25 3.93 1.23
C ALA A 93 -22.27 3.49 2.30
N GLY A 94 -21.94 2.19 2.34
CA GLY A 94 -20.96 1.64 3.29
C GLY A 94 -19.57 2.24 3.14
N VAL A 95 -19.09 2.37 1.90
CA VAL A 95 -17.78 2.98 1.60
C VAL A 95 -17.78 4.47 1.97
N LYS A 96 -18.86 5.19 1.70
CA LYS A 96 -19.00 6.60 2.08
C LYS A 96 -18.99 6.81 3.60
N LEU A 97 -19.60 5.89 4.34
CA LEU A 97 -19.58 5.90 5.79
C LEU A 97 -18.17 5.64 6.33
N ARG A 98 -17.44 4.69 5.72
CA ARG A 98 -16.08 4.31 6.14
C ARG A 98 -15.04 5.38 5.83
N TYR A 99 -15.20 6.08 4.70
CA TYR A 99 -14.27 7.10 4.22
C TYR A 99 -14.98 8.44 4.01
N PRO A 100 -15.21 9.22 5.07
CA PRO A 100 -15.88 10.51 4.95
C PRO A 100 -15.15 11.44 3.96
N GLY A 101 -15.93 12.08 3.09
CA GLY A 101 -15.37 12.97 2.05
C GLY A 101 -14.91 12.30 0.77
N ILE A 102 -15.02 10.97 0.66
CA ILE A 102 -14.66 10.25 -0.57
C ILE A 102 -15.62 10.63 -1.72
N ASP A 103 -15.06 10.96 -2.88
CA ASP A 103 -15.82 11.12 -4.11
C ASP A 103 -16.02 9.75 -4.79
N LEU A 104 -17.27 9.33 -4.87
CA LEU A 104 -17.72 8.09 -5.52
C LEU A 104 -18.60 8.36 -6.75
N SER A 105 -18.64 9.59 -7.26
CA SER A 105 -19.51 9.98 -8.38
C SER A 105 -19.23 9.19 -9.67
N GLY A 106 -18.03 8.64 -9.82
CA GLY A 106 -17.64 7.79 -10.94
C GLY A 106 -18.02 6.32 -10.82
N TYR A 107 -18.46 5.87 -9.63
CA TYR A 107 -18.72 4.47 -9.33
C TYR A 107 -20.22 4.11 -9.46
N GLY A 108 -20.51 2.86 -9.82
CA GLY A 108 -21.89 2.35 -9.84
C GLY A 108 -22.75 2.90 -10.98
N ARG A 109 -22.14 3.16 -12.13
CA ARG A 109 -22.86 3.58 -13.35
C ARG A 109 -23.14 2.41 -14.27
#